data_aabb2ec58f9a9e1acbf6ca20dbe4d987
#
_entry.id   aabb2ec58f9a9e1acbf6ca20dbe4d987
#
_cell.length_a   1.000
_cell.length_b   1.000
_cell.length_c   1.000
_cell.angle_alpha   90.00
_cell.angle_beta   90.00
_cell.angle_gamma   90.00
#
_symmetry.space_group_name_H-M   'P 1'
#
loop_
_entity.id
_entity.type
_entity.pdbx_description
1 polymer ?
#
loop_
_entity_poly.entity_id
_entity_poly.type
_entity_poly.pdbx_seq_one_letter_code
_entity_poly.pdbx_strand_id
1 'polypeptide(L)'
;MLSRMPGPGPIALVGSGEFLPVMAEVDAGLLASSGRSRPRVAILPTASWPDGETVFRRWAAMGAEHFSALGAEVEPVLVLDRLDADDEAHAQAIGEADLVYLSGGKPGHLTESLLGTRVGAAIVAAHERGAALVGCSAGAMILAARHFDFRMRRLLWPLRWQDSLDLIPAVTVIPHYDAWPEALSAMFVLQAPRHFVTLGIDEDTAAVGRDGSWQVQGAGRVTVWHGRRRERFRRGEVFRL
;
A
#
# COMPACT_ATOMS: atom_id res chain seq x y z
N MET A 1 -10.50 33.63 9.71
CA MET A 1 -11.09 32.43 9.07
C MET A 1 -10.00 31.36 9.12
N LEU A 2 -10.03 30.47 10.12
CA LEU A 2 -9.06 29.38 10.23
C LEU A 2 -9.36 28.41 9.08
N SER A 3 -8.49 28.35 8.08
CA SER A 3 -8.50 27.34 7.04
C SER A 3 -8.47 25.98 7.75
N ARG A 4 -9.55 25.21 7.62
CA ARG A 4 -9.61 23.84 8.14
C ARG A 4 -8.51 23.06 7.44
N MET A 5 -7.47 22.64 8.17
CA MET A 5 -6.44 21.77 7.63
C MET A 5 -7.14 20.56 6.98
N PRO A 6 -6.81 20.19 5.76
CA PRO A 6 -7.38 19.00 5.18
C PRO A 6 -7.03 17.83 6.11
N GLY A 7 -8.01 16.97 6.41
CA GLY A 7 -7.77 15.75 7.16
C GLY A 7 -6.86 14.78 6.38
N PRO A 8 -6.52 13.62 6.97
CA PRO A 8 -5.67 12.62 6.31
C PRO A 8 -6.15 12.27 4.90
N GLY A 9 -5.22 12.04 3.99
CA GLY A 9 -5.50 11.69 2.60
C GLY A 9 -6.18 10.32 2.46
N PRO A 10 -6.66 9.96 1.26
CA PRO A 10 -7.15 8.62 1.01
C PRO A 10 -6.00 7.61 1.03
N ILE A 11 -6.30 6.38 1.46
CA ILE A 11 -5.40 5.22 1.36
C ILE A 11 -5.98 4.24 0.35
N ALA A 12 -5.17 3.75 -0.57
CA ALA A 12 -5.50 2.64 -1.45
C ALA A 12 -4.63 1.44 -1.13
N LEU A 13 -5.26 0.33 -0.79
CA LEU A 13 -4.64 -0.98 -0.61
C LEU A 13 -4.91 -1.79 -1.86
N VAL A 14 -3.86 -2.13 -2.61
CA VAL A 14 -3.95 -2.78 -3.92
C VAL A 14 -3.44 -4.21 -3.82
N GLY A 15 -4.21 -5.18 -4.30
CA GLY A 15 -3.84 -6.60 -4.26
C GLY A 15 -2.69 -6.93 -5.19
N SER A 16 -2.76 -6.45 -6.43
CA SER A 16 -1.70 -6.46 -7.45
C SER A 16 -2.11 -5.60 -8.64
N GLY A 17 -1.35 -5.65 -9.75
CA GLY A 17 -1.69 -4.95 -10.99
C GLY A 17 -1.18 -3.51 -11.02
N GLU A 18 -0.23 -3.16 -10.15
CA GLU A 18 0.36 -1.83 -10.12
C GLU A 18 0.90 -1.42 -11.49
N PHE A 19 0.60 -0.17 -11.85
CA PHE A 19 1.01 0.47 -13.10
C PHE A 19 0.45 -0.18 -14.37
N LEU A 20 -0.52 -1.11 -14.24
CA LEU A 20 -1.21 -1.70 -15.38
C LEU A 20 -2.44 -0.86 -15.78
N PRO A 21 -2.85 -0.93 -17.06
CA PRO A 21 -4.01 -0.17 -17.54
C PRO A 21 -5.30 -0.41 -16.74
N VAL A 22 -5.48 -1.60 -16.17
CA VAL A 22 -6.66 -1.95 -15.35
C VAL A 22 -6.77 -1.09 -14.08
N MET A 23 -5.64 -0.57 -13.55
CA MET A 23 -5.60 0.28 -12.36
C MET A 23 -5.63 1.78 -12.68
N ALA A 24 -5.55 2.18 -13.96
CA ALA A 24 -5.46 3.58 -14.35
C ALA A 24 -6.64 4.45 -13.85
N GLU A 25 -7.86 3.89 -13.81
CA GLU A 25 -9.03 4.61 -13.29
C GLU A 25 -8.91 4.87 -11.77
N VAL A 26 -8.41 3.90 -11.02
CA VAL A 26 -8.15 4.01 -9.57
C VAL A 26 -7.12 5.09 -9.31
N ASP A 27 -5.98 5.01 -10.02
CA ASP A 27 -4.85 5.93 -9.84
C ASP A 27 -5.22 7.36 -10.26
N ALA A 28 -5.98 7.54 -11.36
CA ALA A 28 -6.50 8.84 -11.76
C ALA A 28 -7.45 9.45 -10.72
N GLY A 29 -8.31 8.63 -10.10
CA GLY A 29 -9.18 9.05 -9.00
C GLY A 29 -8.40 9.53 -7.78
N LEU A 30 -7.32 8.84 -7.43
CA LEU A 30 -6.43 9.21 -6.33
C LEU A 30 -5.66 10.51 -6.63
N LEU A 31 -5.15 10.69 -7.85
CA LEU A 31 -4.53 11.95 -8.30
C LEU A 31 -5.50 13.13 -8.20
N ALA A 32 -6.75 12.93 -8.64
CA ALA A 32 -7.79 13.96 -8.59
C ALA A 32 -8.12 14.40 -7.15
N SER A 33 -7.93 13.51 -6.17
CA SER A 33 -8.19 13.82 -4.75
C SER A 33 -7.29 14.93 -4.19
N SER A 34 -6.12 15.19 -4.82
CA SER A 34 -5.22 16.28 -4.45
C SER A 34 -5.77 17.66 -4.78
N GLY A 35 -6.73 17.76 -5.70
CA GLY A 35 -7.24 19.03 -6.23
C GLY A 35 -6.24 19.83 -7.08
N ARG A 36 -5.06 19.29 -7.38
CA ARG A 36 -4.03 19.93 -8.20
C ARG A 36 -4.20 19.59 -9.67
N SER A 37 -3.89 20.52 -10.55
CA SER A 37 -3.89 20.29 -12.00
C SER A 37 -2.72 19.38 -12.45
N ARG A 38 -1.63 19.38 -11.71
CA ARG A 38 -0.46 18.56 -11.93
C ARG A 38 0.07 18.05 -10.59
N PRO A 39 -0.50 16.94 -10.07
CA PRO A 39 -0.10 16.36 -8.79
C PRO A 39 1.35 15.84 -8.83
N ARG A 40 2.04 15.94 -7.70
CA ARG A 40 3.37 15.33 -7.51
C ARG A 40 3.23 13.93 -6.96
N VAL A 41 3.87 12.96 -7.62
CA VAL A 41 3.84 11.55 -7.24
C VAL A 41 5.24 11.06 -6.89
N ALA A 42 5.41 10.54 -5.69
CA ALA A 42 6.62 9.84 -5.27
C ALA A 42 6.42 8.33 -5.40
N ILE A 43 7.30 7.65 -6.14
CA ILE A 43 7.28 6.19 -6.33
C ILE A 43 8.41 5.57 -5.53
N LEU A 44 8.09 4.67 -4.59
CA LEU A 44 9.06 3.91 -3.81
C LEU A 44 9.07 2.44 -4.23
N PRO A 45 10.05 1.99 -5.04
CA PRO A 45 10.18 0.60 -5.45
C PRO A 45 10.96 -0.26 -4.44
N THR A 46 11.21 0.24 -3.24
CA THR A 46 12.07 -0.33 -2.18
C THR A 46 11.83 -1.82 -1.95
N ALA A 47 10.56 -2.27 -1.94
CA ALA A 47 10.20 -3.66 -1.72
C ALA A 47 10.83 -4.63 -2.73
N SER A 48 11.18 -4.16 -3.93
CA SER A 48 11.73 -4.96 -5.03
C SER A 48 13.27 -5.03 -5.03
N TRP A 49 13.96 -4.24 -4.21
CA TRP A 49 15.42 -4.23 -4.17
C TRP A 49 16.08 -5.60 -3.97
N PRO A 50 15.58 -6.49 -3.09
CA PRO A 50 16.15 -7.82 -2.93
C PRO A 50 16.07 -8.73 -4.18
N ASP A 51 15.25 -8.38 -5.17
CA ASP A 51 15.14 -9.09 -6.43
C ASP A 51 16.17 -8.59 -7.47
N GLY A 52 17.00 -7.60 -7.10
CA GLY A 52 18.11 -7.05 -7.88
C GLY A 52 17.84 -5.67 -8.48
N GLU A 53 18.94 -4.94 -8.77
CA GLU A 53 18.89 -3.55 -9.25
C GLU A 53 18.06 -3.39 -10.55
N THR A 54 18.16 -4.34 -11.47
CA THR A 54 17.39 -4.30 -12.73
C THR A 54 15.88 -4.32 -12.46
N VAL A 55 15.43 -5.16 -11.54
CA VAL A 55 14.02 -5.26 -11.15
C VAL A 55 13.57 -3.97 -10.46
N PHE A 56 14.36 -3.49 -9.52
CA PHE A 56 14.12 -2.26 -8.79
C PHE A 56 13.95 -1.04 -9.71
N ARG A 57 14.92 -0.83 -10.63
CA ARG A 57 14.85 0.27 -11.59
C ARG A 57 13.70 0.13 -12.59
N ARG A 58 13.35 -1.09 -12.98
CA ARG A 58 12.20 -1.36 -13.82
C ARG A 58 10.89 -0.92 -13.14
N TRP A 59 10.69 -1.25 -11.87
CA TRP A 59 9.50 -0.81 -11.13
C TRP A 59 9.42 0.71 -11.00
N ALA A 60 10.55 1.37 -10.74
CA ALA A 60 10.62 2.83 -10.72
C ALA A 60 10.21 3.44 -12.06
N ALA A 61 10.74 2.91 -13.16
CA ALA A 61 10.45 3.40 -14.51
C ALA A 61 8.98 3.16 -14.91
N MET A 62 8.42 1.98 -14.63
CA MET A 62 7.00 1.67 -14.90
C MET A 62 6.07 2.63 -14.16
N GLY A 63 6.35 2.91 -12.88
CA GLY A 63 5.56 3.87 -12.12
C GLY A 63 5.68 5.29 -12.67
N ALA A 64 6.88 5.71 -13.04
CA ALA A 64 7.11 7.02 -13.63
C ALA A 64 6.37 7.19 -14.97
N GLU A 65 6.42 6.19 -15.85
CA GLU A 65 5.71 6.18 -17.13
C GLU A 65 4.18 6.25 -16.92
N HIS A 66 3.65 5.37 -16.06
CA HIS A 66 2.22 5.28 -15.78
C HIS A 66 1.64 6.59 -15.26
N PHE A 67 2.21 7.15 -14.19
CA PHE A 67 1.68 8.38 -13.59
C PHE A 67 1.95 9.62 -14.44
N SER A 68 3.05 9.66 -15.22
CA SER A 68 3.28 10.72 -16.20
C SER A 68 2.22 10.70 -17.31
N ALA A 69 1.82 9.51 -17.78
CA ALA A 69 0.74 9.36 -18.74
C ALA A 69 -0.63 9.84 -18.18
N LEU A 70 -0.82 9.77 -16.86
CA LEU A 70 -1.99 10.32 -16.17
C LEU A 70 -1.87 11.82 -15.86
N GLY A 71 -0.80 12.49 -16.30
CA GLY A 71 -0.61 13.94 -16.19
C GLY A 71 0.06 14.41 -14.89
N ALA A 72 0.62 13.50 -14.09
CA ALA A 72 1.34 13.86 -12.87
C ALA A 72 2.79 14.28 -13.14
N GLU A 73 3.40 14.99 -12.16
CA GLU A 73 4.83 15.13 -12.02
C GLU A 73 5.35 13.99 -11.14
N VAL A 74 6.27 13.18 -11.67
CA VAL A 74 6.67 11.94 -11.00
C VAL A 74 8.13 11.98 -10.58
N GLU A 75 8.39 11.62 -9.33
CA GLU A 75 9.73 11.46 -8.77
C GLU A 75 9.90 10.03 -8.22
N PRO A 76 10.69 9.18 -8.89
CA PRO A 76 11.10 7.91 -8.30
C PRO A 76 12.07 8.15 -7.14
N VAL A 77 11.65 7.80 -5.92
CA VAL A 77 12.48 7.91 -4.71
C VAL A 77 13.18 6.57 -4.47
N LEU A 78 14.46 6.53 -4.83
CA LEU A 78 15.24 5.29 -4.96
C LEU A 78 15.86 4.88 -3.62
N VAL A 79 15.06 4.61 -2.62
CA VAL A 79 15.46 4.07 -1.31
C VAL A 79 15.75 2.58 -1.45
N LEU A 80 17.00 2.17 -1.26
CA LEU A 80 17.43 0.78 -1.35
C LEU A 80 17.25 0.05 -0.01
N ASP A 81 17.66 0.71 1.06
CA ASP A 81 17.66 0.14 2.39
C ASP A 81 17.41 1.22 3.48
N ARG A 82 17.69 0.85 4.73
CA ARG A 82 17.48 1.71 5.89
C ARG A 82 18.38 2.94 5.91
N LEU A 83 19.59 2.86 5.36
CA LEU A 83 20.51 4.01 5.33
C LEU A 83 20.01 5.07 4.37
N ASP A 84 19.58 4.66 3.17
CA ASP A 84 18.95 5.55 2.21
C ASP A 84 17.64 6.15 2.74
N ALA A 85 16.88 5.37 3.54
CA ALA A 85 15.64 5.83 4.14
C ALA A 85 15.85 6.88 5.26
N ASP A 86 17.06 7.06 5.75
CA ASP A 86 17.42 8.14 6.68
C ASP A 86 18.03 9.37 5.96
N ASP A 87 18.13 9.36 4.62
CA ASP A 87 18.52 10.53 3.84
C ASP A 87 17.43 11.59 3.83
N GLU A 88 17.82 12.85 4.10
CA GLU A 88 16.91 13.99 4.18
C GLU A 88 16.30 14.34 2.82
N ALA A 89 17.03 14.18 1.72
CA ALA A 89 16.53 14.47 0.37
C ALA A 89 15.40 13.52 -0.02
N HIS A 90 15.54 12.22 0.31
CA HIS A 90 14.45 11.25 0.09
C HIS A 90 13.23 11.58 0.95
N ALA A 91 13.42 11.92 2.22
CA ALA A 91 12.33 12.32 3.10
C ALA A 91 11.64 13.61 2.62
N GLN A 92 12.40 14.58 2.09
CA GLN A 92 11.84 15.81 1.52
C GLN A 92 11.01 15.51 0.27
N ALA A 93 11.50 14.67 -0.65
CA ALA A 93 10.75 14.28 -1.85
C ALA A 93 9.38 13.67 -1.51
N ILE A 94 9.35 12.77 -0.50
CA ILE A 94 8.10 12.23 0.06
C ILE A 94 7.25 13.34 0.68
N GLY A 95 7.90 14.24 1.42
CA GLY A 95 7.26 15.38 2.08
C GLY A 95 6.56 16.34 1.12
N GLU A 96 6.98 16.45 -0.12
CA GLU A 96 6.41 17.33 -1.14
C GLU A 96 5.38 16.66 -2.05
N ALA A 97 5.21 15.33 -1.94
CA ALA A 97 4.30 14.55 -2.77
C ALA A 97 2.82 14.78 -2.40
N ASP A 98 1.96 14.77 -3.40
CA ASP A 98 0.50 14.74 -3.29
C ASP A 98 -0.02 13.28 -3.29
N LEU A 99 0.79 12.35 -3.81
CA LEU A 99 0.55 10.92 -3.77
C LEU A 99 1.88 10.18 -3.57
N VAL A 100 1.90 9.25 -2.61
CA VAL A 100 3.04 8.36 -2.35
C VAL A 100 2.64 6.93 -2.69
N TYR A 101 3.41 6.27 -3.55
CA TYR A 101 3.15 4.92 -4.02
C TYR A 101 4.25 3.95 -3.55
N LEU A 102 3.87 2.98 -2.74
CA LEU A 102 4.73 1.88 -2.29
C LEU A 102 4.47 0.64 -3.18
N SER A 103 5.42 0.29 -4.05
CA SER A 103 5.24 -0.83 -4.96
C SER A 103 5.39 -2.20 -4.28
N GLY A 104 5.08 -3.26 -5.03
CA GLY A 104 5.17 -4.64 -4.58
C GLY A 104 6.61 -5.17 -4.47
N GLY A 105 6.76 -6.35 -3.84
CA GLY A 105 8.03 -7.04 -3.62
C GLY A 105 8.10 -7.77 -2.29
N LYS A 106 9.15 -7.55 -1.52
CA LYS A 106 9.39 -8.22 -0.23
C LYS A 106 8.91 -7.34 0.95
N PRO A 107 7.82 -7.70 1.63
CA PRO A 107 7.28 -6.87 2.72
C PRO A 107 8.25 -6.73 3.90
N GLY A 108 8.97 -7.80 4.26
CA GLY A 108 9.96 -7.74 5.34
C GLY A 108 11.09 -6.75 5.05
N HIS A 109 11.63 -6.73 3.82
CA HIS A 109 12.64 -5.76 3.41
C HIS A 109 12.09 -4.33 3.46
N LEU A 110 10.88 -4.12 2.92
CA LEU A 110 10.24 -2.81 2.91
C LEU A 110 10.03 -2.26 4.34
N THR A 111 9.60 -3.12 5.27
CA THR A 111 9.45 -2.76 6.69
C THR A 111 10.80 -2.44 7.34
N GLU A 112 11.80 -3.30 7.17
CA GLU A 112 13.15 -3.10 7.72
C GLU A 112 13.78 -1.79 7.20
N SER A 113 13.50 -1.42 5.95
CA SER A 113 13.99 -0.18 5.34
C SER A 113 13.27 1.06 5.84
N LEU A 114 11.95 1.03 6.05
CA LEU A 114 11.17 2.24 6.29
C LEU A 114 10.78 2.48 7.76
N LEU A 115 10.61 1.42 8.57
CA LEU A 115 10.07 1.58 9.92
C LEU A 115 11.06 2.32 10.84
N GLY A 116 10.61 3.45 11.39
CA GLY A 116 11.40 4.29 12.29
C GLY A 116 12.54 5.06 11.61
N THR A 117 12.42 5.33 10.30
CA THR A 117 13.34 6.17 9.53
C THR A 117 12.71 7.50 9.15
N ARG A 118 13.50 8.44 8.60
CA ARG A 118 13.03 9.73 8.11
C ARG A 118 11.99 9.59 6.99
N VAL A 119 12.24 8.71 6.03
CA VAL A 119 11.29 8.43 4.92
C VAL A 119 10.00 7.83 5.47
N GLY A 120 10.07 6.87 6.41
CA GLY A 120 8.88 6.32 7.05
C GLY A 120 8.06 7.39 7.78
N ALA A 121 8.71 8.27 8.53
CA ALA A 121 8.05 9.41 9.18
C ALA A 121 7.47 10.41 8.15
N ALA A 122 8.17 10.66 7.04
CA ALA A 122 7.68 11.53 5.97
C ALA A 122 6.43 10.99 5.27
N ILE A 123 6.33 9.66 5.08
CA ILE A 123 5.14 8.99 4.54
C ILE A 123 3.92 9.25 5.45
N VAL A 124 4.08 9.03 6.76
CA VAL A 124 3.01 9.30 7.74
C VAL A 124 2.60 10.78 7.71
N ALA A 125 3.57 11.69 7.76
CA ALA A 125 3.32 13.12 7.73
C ALA A 125 2.68 13.59 6.41
N ALA A 126 3.04 12.99 5.26
CA ALA A 126 2.43 13.28 3.98
C ALA A 126 0.93 12.91 3.99
N HIS A 127 0.60 11.73 4.49
CA HIS A 127 -0.78 11.28 4.66
C HIS A 127 -1.59 12.23 5.56
N GLU A 128 -1.07 12.58 6.72
CA GLU A 128 -1.73 13.49 7.67
C GLU A 128 -2.00 14.87 7.05
N ARG A 129 -1.14 15.33 6.13
CA ARG A 129 -1.34 16.58 5.37
C ARG A 129 -2.39 16.47 4.27
N GLY A 130 -2.84 15.26 3.93
CA GLY A 130 -3.83 15.04 2.90
C GLY A 130 -3.32 14.38 1.62
N ALA A 131 -2.04 13.98 1.55
CA ALA A 131 -1.52 13.20 0.43
C ALA A 131 -2.16 11.82 0.36
N ALA A 132 -2.48 11.36 -0.85
CA ALA A 132 -2.93 10.00 -1.06
C ALA A 132 -1.79 9.00 -0.83
N LEU A 133 -2.07 7.88 -0.16
CA LEU A 133 -1.12 6.79 -0.03
C LEU A 133 -1.63 5.58 -0.81
N VAL A 134 -0.75 4.99 -1.60
CA VAL A 134 -1.03 3.73 -2.30
C VAL A 134 0.01 2.70 -1.88
N GLY A 135 -0.45 1.54 -1.49
CA GLY A 135 0.41 0.38 -1.30
C GLY A 135 -0.08 -0.77 -2.16
N CYS A 136 0.79 -1.33 -3.00
CA CYS A 136 0.48 -2.53 -3.76
C CYS A 136 1.21 -3.75 -3.20
N SER A 137 0.52 -4.88 -3.08
CA SER A 137 1.08 -6.13 -2.59
C SER A 137 1.85 -5.94 -1.26
N ALA A 138 3.18 -6.01 -1.27
CA ALA A 138 4.01 -5.71 -0.10
C ALA A 138 3.74 -4.31 0.47
N GLY A 139 3.55 -3.30 -0.39
CA GLY A 139 3.18 -1.95 0.02
C GLY A 139 1.86 -1.90 0.77
N ALA A 140 0.83 -2.64 0.30
CA ALA A 140 -0.46 -2.73 0.99
C ALA A 140 -0.33 -3.39 2.37
N MET A 141 0.52 -4.40 2.47
CA MET A 141 0.77 -5.09 3.74
C MET A 141 1.38 -4.18 4.79
N ILE A 142 2.32 -3.29 4.41
CA ILE A 142 3.01 -2.44 5.37
C ILE A 142 2.26 -1.15 5.73
N LEU A 143 1.29 -0.72 4.93
CA LEU A 143 0.39 0.39 5.31
C LEU A 143 -0.57 -0.01 6.43
N ALA A 144 -0.86 -1.30 6.59
CA ALA A 144 -1.63 -1.86 7.68
C ALA A 144 -0.84 -1.89 9.00
N ALA A 145 -1.47 -2.35 10.09
CA ALA A 145 -0.83 -2.38 11.41
C ALA A 145 0.23 -3.46 11.53
N ARG A 146 -0.03 -4.64 10.95
CA ARG A 146 0.89 -5.78 10.96
C ARG A 146 0.88 -6.54 9.66
N HIS A 147 2.02 -7.09 9.32
CA HIS A 147 2.17 -8.02 8.21
C HIS A 147 2.89 -9.30 8.63
N PHE A 148 2.82 -10.31 7.77
CA PHE A 148 3.61 -11.54 7.90
C PHE A 148 4.57 -11.67 6.73
N ASP A 149 5.74 -12.27 6.97
CA ASP A 149 6.75 -12.48 5.94
C ASP A 149 6.65 -13.90 5.35
N PHE A 150 6.58 -13.97 4.01
CA PHE A 150 6.55 -15.22 3.24
C PHE A 150 7.95 -15.81 3.06
N ARG A 151 8.62 -16.21 4.11
CA ARG A 151 9.84 -17.03 3.96
C ARG A 151 9.44 -18.47 3.71
N MET A 152 9.36 -18.88 2.45
CA MET A 152 8.89 -20.18 1.95
C MET A 152 9.39 -21.43 2.71
N ARG A 153 10.51 -21.38 3.43
CA ARG A 153 11.03 -22.52 4.20
C ARG A 153 10.26 -22.81 5.51
N ARG A 154 9.33 -21.93 5.93
CA ARG A 154 8.55 -22.07 7.17
C ARG A 154 7.06 -21.72 6.98
N LEU A 155 6.52 -22.00 5.79
CA LEU A 155 5.17 -21.58 5.38
C LEU A 155 4.03 -22.13 6.24
N LEU A 156 4.27 -23.10 7.10
CA LEU A 156 3.16 -23.90 7.62
C LEU A 156 2.75 -23.62 9.07
N TRP A 157 3.58 -22.93 9.91
CA TRP A 157 3.13 -22.67 11.30
C TRP A 157 4.30 -22.44 12.28
N PRO A 158 4.22 -21.44 13.19
CA PRO A 158 3.35 -20.26 13.14
C PRO A 158 3.89 -19.18 12.22
N LEU A 159 3.00 -18.35 11.64
CA LEU A 159 3.39 -17.13 10.92
C LEU A 159 4.08 -16.17 11.89
N ARG A 160 5.15 -15.53 11.42
CA ARG A 160 5.78 -14.43 12.16
C ARG A 160 5.14 -13.12 11.76
N TRP A 161 4.43 -12.52 12.69
CA TRP A 161 3.84 -11.20 12.53
C TRP A 161 4.84 -10.13 12.94
N GLN A 162 4.97 -9.10 12.11
CA GLN A 162 5.84 -7.96 12.32
C GLN A 162 4.99 -6.69 12.32
N ASP A 163 5.42 -5.70 13.11
CA ASP A 163 4.80 -4.38 13.12
C ASP A 163 5.10 -3.68 11.78
N SER A 164 4.21 -2.80 11.34
CA SER A 164 4.27 -2.08 10.07
C SER A 164 4.12 -0.57 10.32
N LEU A 165 3.74 0.21 9.32
CA LEU A 165 3.55 1.66 9.47
C LEU A 165 2.30 2.03 10.28
N ASP A 166 1.39 1.08 10.51
CA ASP A 166 0.17 1.22 11.34
C ASP A 166 -0.72 2.42 10.96
N LEU A 167 -0.83 2.70 9.67
CA LEU A 167 -1.72 3.76 9.17
C LEU A 167 -3.19 3.33 9.17
N ILE A 168 -3.44 2.04 9.28
CA ILE A 168 -4.77 1.45 9.40
C ILE A 168 -4.74 0.52 10.63
N PRO A 169 -5.06 1.06 11.83
CA PRO A 169 -4.94 0.33 13.08
C PRO A 169 -5.77 -0.94 13.12
N ALA A 170 -5.22 -1.99 13.74
CA ALA A 170 -5.87 -3.29 13.92
C ALA A 170 -6.30 -3.98 12.61
N VAL A 171 -5.63 -3.66 11.50
CA VAL A 171 -5.84 -4.29 10.19
C VAL A 171 -4.59 -5.02 9.73
N THR A 172 -4.78 -6.11 9.00
CA THR A 172 -3.75 -6.79 8.22
C THR A 172 -4.27 -7.10 6.83
N VAL A 173 -3.37 -7.19 5.84
CA VAL A 173 -3.71 -7.38 4.42
C VAL A 173 -3.11 -8.67 3.89
N ILE A 174 -3.91 -9.43 3.15
CA ILE A 174 -3.49 -10.56 2.32
C ILE A 174 -3.70 -10.14 0.86
N PRO A 175 -2.66 -9.71 0.15
CA PRO A 175 -2.74 -9.39 -1.27
C PRO A 175 -2.83 -10.66 -2.12
N HIS A 176 -3.11 -10.51 -3.43
CA HIS A 176 -3.26 -11.64 -4.36
C HIS A 176 -4.26 -12.69 -3.84
N TYR A 177 -5.35 -12.24 -3.22
CA TYR A 177 -6.20 -13.12 -2.42
C TYR A 177 -6.88 -14.22 -3.24
N ASP A 178 -7.24 -13.95 -4.47
CA ASP A 178 -7.82 -14.91 -5.43
C ASP A 178 -6.79 -15.89 -6.01
N ALA A 179 -5.50 -15.56 -5.97
CA ALA A 179 -4.42 -16.45 -6.39
C ALA A 179 -4.08 -17.54 -5.34
N TRP A 180 -4.54 -17.36 -4.09
CA TRP A 180 -4.31 -18.33 -3.02
C TRP A 180 -5.43 -19.35 -2.92
N PRO A 181 -5.12 -20.65 -2.72
CA PRO A 181 -6.13 -21.64 -2.34
C PRO A 181 -6.90 -21.19 -1.09
N GLU A 182 -8.23 -21.34 -1.08
CA GLU A 182 -9.09 -20.87 0.01
C GLU A 182 -8.67 -21.42 1.40
N ALA A 183 -8.23 -22.68 1.45
CA ALA A 183 -7.75 -23.29 2.68
C ALA A 183 -6.49 -22.60 3.23
N LEU A 184 -5.60 -22.15 2.34
CA LEU A 184 -4.37 -21.42 2.73
C LEU A 184 -4.69 -20.01 3.22
N SER A 185 -5.58 -19.32 2.53
CA SER A 185 -6.07 -18.00 2.96
C SER A 185 -6.75 -18.06 4.33
N ALA A 186 -7.60 -19.07 4.56
CA ALA A 186 -8.22 -19.30 5.86
C ALA A 186 -7.19 -19.60 6.96
N MET A 187 -6.12 -20.32 6.64
CA MET A 187 -5.02 -20.58 7.58
C MET A 187 -4.29 -19.30 7.96
N PHE A 188 -4.06 -18.37 7.02
CA PHE A 188 -3.46 -17.05 7.32
C PHE A 188 -4.36 -16.24 8.25
N VAL A 189 -5.66 -16.18 7.94
CA VAL A 189 -6.66 -15.48 8.77
C VAL A 189 -6.74 -16.04 10.19
N LEU A 190 -6.70 -17.37 10.36
CA LEU A 190 -6.75 -18.00 11.68
C LEU A 190 -5.52 -17.69 12.55
N GLN A 191 -4.40 -17.31 11.94
CA GLN A 191 -3.17 -16.92 12.61
C GLN A 191 -3.02 -15.42 12.80
N ALA A 192 -3.93 -14.60 12.23
CA ALA A 192 -3.91 -13.16 12.42
C ALA A 192 -4.01 -12.80 13.91
N PRO A 193 -3.39 -11.70 14.34
CA PRO A 193 -3.49 -11.25 15.73
C PRO A 193 -4.96 -11.10 16.14
N ARG A 194 -5.26 -11.46 17.39
CA ARG A 194 -6.62 -11.35 17.94
C ARG A 194 -7.12 -9.91 17.81
N HIS A 195 -8.38 -9.75 17.48
CA HIS A 195 -9.05 -8.44 17.27
C HIS A 195 -8.63 -7.69 16.01
N PHE A 196 -7.80 -8.28 15.15
CA PHE A 196 -7.50 -7.68 13.85
C PHE A 196 -8.58 -8.06 12.81
N VAL A 197 -8.87 -7.08 11.95
CA VAL A 197 -9.58 -7.33 10.69
C VAL A 197 -8.56 -7.74 9.64
N THR A 198 -8.84 -8.81 8.92
CA THR A 198 -8.00 -9.23 7.80
C THR A 198 -8.69 -8.89 6.48
N LEU A 199 -8.01 -8.12 5.63
CA LEU A 199 -8.47 -7.78 4.29
C LEU A 199 -7.78 -8.69 3.28
N GLY A 200 -8.55 -9.54 2.62
CA GLY A 200 -8.11 -10.27 1.42
C GLY A 200 -8.45 -9.43 0.20
N ILE A 201 -7.44 -9.03 -0.58
CA ILE A 201 -7.62 -8.18 -1.76
C ILE A 201 -7.19 -8.97 -2.99
N ASP A 202 -8.14 -9.18 -3.91
CA ASP A 202 -7.91 -9.89 -5.17
C ASP A 202 -6.92 -9.14 -6.06
N GLU A 203 -6.32 -9.82 -7.03
CA GLU A 203 -5.49 -9.19 -8.06
C GLU A 203 -6.27 -8.13 -8.84
N ASP A 204 -5.60 -7.14 -9.41
CA ASP A 204 -6.19 -6.02 -10.16
C ASP A 204 -7.32 -5.28 -9.42
N THR A 205 -7.22 -5.22 -8.08
CA THR A 205 -8.27 -4.70 -7.21
C THR A 205 -7.66 -3.81 -6.12
N ALA A 206 -8.37 -2.74 -5.79
CA ALA A 206 -8.05 -1.83 -4.70
C ALA A 206 -9.20 -1.71 -3.69
N ALA A 207 -8.86 -1.65 -2.42
CA ALA A 207 -9.69 -1.07 -1.38
C ALA A 207 -9.24 0.39 -1.17
N VAL A 208 -10.06 1.35 -1.56
CA VAL A 208 -9.78 2.79 -1.41
C VAL A 208 -10.59 3.32 -0.25
N GLY A 209 -9.91 3.85 0.75
CA GLY A 209 -10.55 4.28 2.00
C GLY A 209 -10.11 5.65 2.51
N ARG A 210 -11.01 6.30 3.25
CA ARG A 210 -10.79 7.52 4.01
C ARG A 210 -11.75 7.52 5.21
N ASP A 211 -11.28 7.97 6.37
CA ASP A 211 -12.12 8.13 7.57
C ASP A 211 -12.92 6.88 7.95
N GLY A 212 -12.33 5.68 7.81
CA GLY A 212 -12.94 4.39 8.13
C GLY A 212 -13.96 3.87 7.13
N SER A 213 -14.24 4.59 6.04
CA SER A 213 -15.10 4.14 4.94
C SER A 213 -14.26 3.72 3.75
N TRP A 214 -14.50 2.53 3.21
CA TRP A 214 -13.71 1.89 2.15
C TRP A 214 -14.60 1.47 0.99
N GLN A 215 -14.16 1.74 -0.24
CA GLN A 215 -14.84 1.33 -1.47
C GLN A 215 -13.94 0.40 -2.27
N VAL A 216 -14.54 -0.65 -2.84
CA VAL A 216 -13.84 -1.56 -3.76
C VAL A 216 -13.80 -0.97 -5.16
N GLN A 217 -12.60 -0.93 -5.74
CA GLN A 217 -12.36 -0.48 -7.11
C GLN A 217 -11.50 -1.53 -7.85
N GLY A 218 -11.45 -1.48 -9.18
CA GLY A 218 -10.73 -2.46 -9.99
C GLY A 218 -11.62 -3.64 -10.41
N ALA A 219 -11.04 -4.83 -10.69
CA ALA A 219 -11.70 -5.93 -11.36
C ALA A 219 -12.28 -7.00 -10.43
N GLY A 220 -11.63 -7.27 -9.31
CA GLY A 220 -11.96 -8.37 -8.41
C GLY A 220 -12.79 -7.95 -7.19
N ARG A 221 -12.44 -8.50 -6.04
CA ARG A 221 -13.19 -8.36 -4.78
C ARG A 221 -12.26 -8.04 -3.62
N VAL A 222 -12.85 -7.46 -2.57
CA VAL A 222 -12.25 -7.39 -1.24
C VAL A 222 -13.04 -8.32 -0.31
N THR A 223 -12.34 -9.19 0.39
CA THR A 223 -12.90 -10.07 1.42
C THR A 223 -12.48 -9.54 2.79
N VAL A 224 -13.44 -9.16 3.60
CA VAL A 224 -13.25 -8.66 4.96
C VAL A 224 -13.50 -9.78 5.96
N TRP A 225 -12.52 -10.07 6.80
CA TRP A 225 -12.60 -11.09 7.83
C TRP A 225 -12.61 -10.46 9.22
N HIS A 226 -13.67 -10.72 9.97
CA HIS A 226 -13.78 -10.45 11.39
C HIS A 226 -13.66 -11.78 12.16
N GLY A 227 -12.45 -12.19 12.49
CA GLY A 227 -12.19 -13.53 13.02
C GLY A 227 -12.58 -14.61 12.02
N ARG A 228 -13.64 -15.39 12.31
CA ARG A 228 -14.15 -16.46 11.41
C ARG A 228 -15.27 -16.01 10.48
N ARG A 229 -15.86 -14.85 10.72
CA ARG A 229 -16.89 -14.29 9.85
C ARG A 229 -16.24 -13.58 8.69
N ARG A 230 -16.73 -13.82 7.47
CA ARG A 230 -16.26 -13.14 6.26
C ARG A 230 -17.40 -12.48 5.51
N GLU A 231 -17.10 -11.32 4.94
CA GLU A 231 -17.96 -10.59 4.03
C GLU A 231 -17.17 -10.29 2.75
N ARG A 232 -17.82 -10.31 1.60
CA ARG A 232 -17.17 -10.08 0.31
C ARG A 232 -17.82 -8.89 -0.36
N PHE A 233 -16.99 -7.96 -0.84
CA PHE A 233 -17.39 -6.74 -1.48
C PHE A 233 -16.81 -6.69 -2.90
N ARG A 234 -17.64 -6.27 -3.85
CA ARG A 234 -17.30 -6.13 -5.27
C ARG A 234 -17.12 -4.66 -5.63
N ARG A 235 -16.63 -4.41 -6.84
CA ARG A 235 -16.47 -3.05 -7.39
C ARG A 235 -17.70 -2.18 -7.11
N GLY A 236 -17.46 -0.99 -6.57
CA GLY A 236 -18.47 0.00 -6.20
C GLY A 236 -19.09 -0.19 -4.82
N GLU A 237 -18.99 -1.39 -4.23
CA GLU A 237 -19.51 -1.64 -2.88
C GLU A 237 -18.62 -1.02 -1.81
N VAL A 238 -19.25 -0.62 -0.70
CA VAL A 238 -18.61 0.08 0.42
C VAL A 238 -18.66 -0.76 1.68
N PHE A 239 -17.57 -0.77 2.44
CA PHE A 239 -17.49 -1.38 3.77
C PHE A 239 -16.85 -0.42 4.78
N ARG A 240 -16.94 -0.76 6.06
CA ARG A 240 -16.31 0.00 7.15
C ARG A 240 -15.34 -0.87 7.93
N LEU A 241 -14.27 -0.23 8.38
CA LEU A 241 -13.29 -0.79 9.32
C LEU A 241 -13.36 -0.07 10.63
#